data_6cd3643c8d1d8a06f6c85b95cfa913c2
#
_entry.id   6cd3643c8d1d8a06f6c85b95cfa913c2
#
_cell.length_a   1.000
_cell.length_b   1.000
_cell.length_c   1.000
_cell.angle_alpha   90.00
_cell.angle_beta   90.00
_cell.angle_gamma   90.00
#
_symmetry.space_group_name_H-M   'P 1'
#
loop_
_entity.id
_entity.type
_entity.pdbx_description
1 polymer ?
#
loop_
_entity_poly.entity_id
_entity_poly.type
_entity_poly.pdbx_seq_one_letter_code
_entity_poly.pdbx_strand_id
1 'polypeptide(L)'
;MLAAIHIQLIVGTIFIILYSVTILGLILVIITENRNPLKTIPWVIVLLLAPGIGLLFYFFFGQDNRKQRIISRRTYKRIMKRPQEGKLPQDACVVPDPYKPLSTLLTNTNQSSLLYGTQITIYTNGTDKFKDLLEEIQKATHHIHIQYYIFCDDEIGKQVQQLLIKKVKEGVKVRVLYDDVGCWNVKDGFFKEMKEAGIEVYAFLRVAFPVFTSKVNYRNHRKIIVIDGKVGFMGGMNIADRYDKGTSWGTWRDTHFKFVGKGVHGLQSVFLIDWYVVSKKLLNDRIYYPAAQIYSDNIMQIATSGPVGQWRTLLQATIFMIANAKKYIFIQTPYFLPTEGLNQALQTAALGGVDVRLMLPKRSDTRSANMASHSFIDEMVKAGVKVYLYKPGFLHSKLVVSDDALTSIGSANMDFRSFEHNFEINAFVYQKEFALQMKRIFTHDMHHCERLIPSRWLKRPLKQRMAESFMRLFSPLL
;
A
#
# COMPACT_ATOMS: atom_id res chain seq x y z
N MET A 1 26.87 -3.95 57.14
CA MET A 1 25.79 -4.85 56.66
C MET A 1 24.41 -4.17 56.72
N LEU A 2 23.96 -3.68 57.90
CA LEU A 2 22.66 -2.99 58.06
C LEU A 2 22.45 -1.76 57.15
N ALA A 3 23.49 -0.91 57.01
CA ALA A 3 23.44 0.28 56.12
C ALA A 3 23.28 -0.09 54.65
N ALA A 4 23.91 -1.17 54.15
CA ALA A 4 23.79 -1.64 52.78
C ALA A 4 22.37 -2.18 52.51
N ILE A 5 21.77 -2.86 53.47
CA ILE A 5 20.39 -3.36 53.37
C ILE A 5 19.39 -2.19 53.33
N HIS A 6 19.60 -1.15 54.16
CA HIS A 6 18.74 0.05 54.12
C HIS A 6 18.83 0.81 52.80
N ILE A 7 20.03 0.95 52.25
CA ILE A 7 20.23 1.59 50.94
C ILE A 7 19.53 0.79 49.82
N GLN A 8 19.68 -0.53 49.83
CA GLN A 8 18.96 -1.39 48.86
C GLN A 8 17.43 -1.30 48.94
N LEU A 9 16.90 -1.24 50.18
CA LEU A 9 15.44 -1.06 50.41
C LEU A 9 14.97 0.30 49.91
N ILE A 10 15.70 1.39 50.20
CA ILE A 10 15.36 2.75 49.71
C ILE A 10 15.40 2.81 48.20
N VAL A 11 16.46 2.30 47.57
CA VAL A 11 16.63 2.27 46.12
C VAL A 11 15.49 1.43 45.47
N GLY A 12 15.18 0.26 46.05
CA GLY A 12 14.09 -0.58 45.58
C GLY A 12 12.72 0.11 45.67
N THR A 13 12.46 0.79 46.80
CA THR A 13 11.21 1.54 46.98
C THR A 13 11.09 2.71 46.00
N ILE A 14 12.15 3.48 45.78
CA ILE A 14 12.17 4.56 44.81
C ILE A 14 11.93 4.02 43.37
N PHE A 15 12.56 2.89 43.03
CA PHE A 15 12.34 2.24 41.76
C PHE A 15 10.89 1.82 41.53
N ILE A 16 10.26 1.18 42.55
CA ILE A 16 8.87 0.77 42.50
C ILE A 16 7.93 1.97 42.36
N ILE A 17 8.19 3.07 43.08
CA ILE A 17 7.37 4.28 42.98
C ILE A 17 7.48 4.91 41.57
N LEU A 18 8.70 5.14 41.09
CA LEU A 18 8.94 5.68 39.74
C LEU A 18 8.29 4.82 38.67
N TYR A 19 8.41 3.52 38.81
CA TYR A 19 7.84 2.55 37.91
C TYR A 19 6.31 2.61 37.91
N SER A 20 5.67 2.60 39.10
CA SER A 20 4.22 2.70 39.25
C SER A 20 3.68 4.02 38.67
N VAL A 21 4.36 5.13 38.92
CA VAL A 21 3.99 6.44 38.34
C VAL A 21 4.08 6.41 36.81
N THR A 22 5.11 5.77 36.24
CA THR A 22 5.26 5.63 34.79
C THR A 22 4.12 4.81 34.17
N ILE A 23 3.78 3.68 34.78
CA ILE A 23 2.66 2.83 34.29
C ILE A 23 1.32 3.55 34.39
N LEU A 24 1.03 4.18 35.54
CA LEU A 24 -0.20 4.96 35.71
C LEU A 24 -0.27 6.12 34.71
N GLY A 25 0.85 6.82 34.48
CA GLY A 25 0.95 7.88 33.48
C GLY A 25 0.66 7.37 32.07
N LEU A 26 1.21 6.22 31.68
CA LEU A 26 0.93 5.59 30.38
C LEU A 26 -0.54 5.18 30.22
N ILE A 27 -1.12 4.57 31.26
CA ILE A 27 -2.54 4.21 31.24
C ILE A 27 -3.41 5.46 31.07
N LEU A 28 -3.08 6.55 31.75
CA LEU A 28 -3.76 7.83 31.60
C LEU A 28 -3.66 8.38 30.18
N VAL A 29 -2.46 8.35 29.58
CA VAL A 29 -2.26 8.74 28.17
C VAL A 29 -3.09 7.88 27.23
N ILE A 30 -3.09 6.56 27.42
CA ILE A 30 -3.88 5.63 26.59
C ILE A 30 -5.37 5.93 26.68
N ILE A 31 -5.87 6.21 27.89
CA ILE A 31 -7.29 6.55 28.12
C ILE A 31 -7.64 7.91 27.49
N THR A 32 -6.78 8.92 27.66
CA THR A 32 -7.04 10.28 27.12
C THR A 32 -6.96 10.38 25.61
N GLU A 33 -6.31 9.43 24.94
CA GLU A 33 -6.25 9.39 23.47
C GLU A 33 -7.58 8.99 22.82
N ASN A 34 -8.59 8.59 23.57
CA ASN A 34 -9.91 8.16 23.06
C ASN A 34 -9.81 7.13 21.94
N ARG A 35 -8.98 6.11 22.15
CA ARG A 35 -8.81 5.00 21.21
C ARG A 35 -10.00 4.03 21.30
N ASN A 36 -10.10 3.15 20.30
CA ASN A 36 -11.07 2.06 20.34
C ASN A 36 -10.88 1.21 21.62
N PRO A 37 -11.90 1.07 22.47
CA PRO A 37 -11.80 0.33 23.74
C PRO A 37 -11.29 -1.10 23.60
N LEU A 38 -11.70 -1.81 22.54
CA LEU A 38 -11.26 -3.18 22.26
C LEU A 38 -9.75 -3.28 21.98
N LYS A 39 -9.12 -2.21 21.49
CA LYS A 39 -7.66 -2.12 21.31
C LYS A 39 -6.94 -1.59 22.55
N THR A 40 -7.63 -0.82 23.37
CA THR A 40 -7.07 -0.14 24.55
C THR A 40 -7.00 -1.05 25.77
N ILE A 41 -8.10 -1.76 26.05
CA ILE A 41 -8.22 -2.65 27.23
C ILE A 41 -7.10 -3.70 27.31
N PRO A 42 -6.75 -4.45 26.23
CA PRO A 42 -5.65 -5.39 26.27
C PRO A 42 -4.32 -4.76 26.71
N TRP A 43 -4.02 -3.54 26.21
CA TRP A 43 -2.80 -2.84 26.60
C TRP A 43 -2.78 -2.42 28.06
N VAL A 44 -3.91 -1.94 28.58
CA VAL A 44 -4.05 -1.60 30.02
C VAL A 44 -3.82 -2.86 30.85
N ILE A 45 -4.42 -3.99 30.50
CA ILE A 45 -4.26 -5.27 31.21
C ILE A 45 -2.79 -5.73 31.16
N VAL A 46 -2.15 -5.71 29.99
CA VAL A 46 -0.75 -6.13 29.82
C VAL A 46 0.19 -5.24 30.63
N LEU A 47 -0.04 -3.92 30.65
CA LEU A 47 0.76 -2.97 31.43
C LEU A 47 0.58 -3.17 32.95
N LEU A 48 -0.59 -3.59 33.38
CA LEU A 48 -0.86 -3.88 34.83
C LEU A 48 -0.28 -5.23 35.28
N LEU A 49 -0.45 -6.29 34.46
CA LEU A 49 -0.05 -7.66 34.84
C LEU A 49 1.42 -7.98 34.59
N ALA A 50 2.00 -7.42 33.53
CA ALA A 50 3.40 -7.65 33.10
C ALA A 50 4.09 -6.33 32.76
N PRO A 51 4.29 -5.44 33.71
CA PRO A 51 4.60 -4.04 33.43
C PRO A 51 5.94 -3.85 32.67
N GLY A 52 7.04 -4.59 33.01
CA GLY A 52 8.33 -4.47 32.31
C GLY A 52 8.26 -4.93 30.85
N ILE A 53 7.72 -6.12 30.64
CA ILE A 53 7.51 -6.71 29.31
C ILE A 53 6.43 -5.93 28.57
N GLY A 54 5.36 -5.58 29.25
CA GLY A 54 4.24 -4.81 28.72
C GLY A 54 4.67 -3.44 28.22
N LEU A 55 5.54 -2.74 28.92
CA LEU A 55 6.09 -1.45 28.49
C LEU A 55 6.90 -1.59 27.20
N LEU A 56 7.74 -2.62 27.11
CA LEU A 56 8.51 -2.93 25.91
C LEU A 56 7.59 -3.19 24.71
N PHE A 57 6.61 -4.09 24.87
CA PHE A 57 5.66 -4.41 23.81
C PHE A 57 4.78 -3.21 23.44
N TYR A 58 4.32 -2.43 24.41
CA TYR A 58 3.54 -1.22 24.16
C TYR A 58 4.32 -0.20 23.34
N PHE A 59 5.61 -0.02 23.62
CA PHE A 59 6.47 0.89 22.86
C PHE A 59 6.56 0.49 21.38
N PHE A 60 6.67 -0.82 21.07
CA PHE A 60 6.78 -1.29 19.69
C PHE A 60 5.45 -1.41 18.95
N PHE A 61 4.39 -1.83 19.65
CA PHE A 61 3.14 -2.23 19.01
C PHE A 61 1.91 -1.43 19.49
N GLY A 62 2.01 -0.76 20.64
CA GLY A 62 0.88 -0.09 21.27
C GLY A 62 0.69 1.38 20.88
N GLN A 63 1.70 2.02 20.28
CA GLN A 63 1.64 3.45 19.97
C GLN A 63 0.75 3.72 18.75
N ASP A 64 -0.15 4.72 18.87
CA ASP A 64 -0.93 5.24 17.75
C ASP A 64 -0.29 6.51 17.20
N ASN A 65 0.36 6.39 16.05
CA ASN A 65 1.03 7.51 15.40
C ASN A 65 0.12 8.28 14.41
N ARG A 66 -1.19 7.96 14.36
CA ARG A 66 -2.12 8.57 13.39
C ARG A 66 -2.33 10.05 13.58
N LYS A 67 -2.19 10.56 14.80
CA LYS A 67 -2.26 12.01 15.09
C LYS A 67 -1.01 12.75 14.62
N GLN A 68 0.06 12.03 14.29
CA GLN A 68 1.32 12.63 13.83
C GLN A 68 1.23 13.02 12.35
N ARG A 69 1.97 14.06 11.98
CA ARG A 69 2.16 14.48 10.59
C ARG A 69 3.61 14.28 10.21
N ILE A 70 3.84 13.70 9.05
CA ILE A 70 5.19 13.52 8.51
C ILE A 70 5.78 14.85 8.06
N ILE A 71 4.94 15.72 7.51
CA ILE A 71 5.34 17.04 6.99
C ILE A 71 4.37 18.12 7.46
N SER A 72 4.88 19.37 7.56
CA SER A 72 4.06 20.51 7.91
C SER A 72 3.00 20.82 6.83
N ARG A 73 1.85 21.38 7.24
CA ARG A 73 0.81 21.82 6.29
C ARG A 73 1.36 22.82 5.26
N ARG A 74 2.30 23.69 5.67
CA ARG A 74 2.89 24.71 4.79
C ARG A 74 3.75 24.04 3.70
N THR A 75 4.59 23.07 4.06
CA THR A 75 5.43 22.35 3.12
C THR A 75 4.59 21.50 2.17
N TYR A 76 3.58 20.79 2.71
CA TYR A 76 2.64 20.01 1.90
C TYR A 76 1.96 20.89 0.83
N LYS A 77 1.42 22.06 1.22
CA LYS A 77 0.81 23.02 0.28
C LYS A 77 1.81 23.52 -0.78
N ARG A 78 3.09 23.70 -0.44
CA ARG A 78 4.12 24.13 -1.41
C ARG A 78 4.38 23.04 -2.47
N ILE A 79 4.49 21.77 -2.07
CA ILE A 79 4.68 20.65 -3.00
C ILE A 79 3.44 20.47 -3.88
N MET A 80 2.25 20.59 -3.30
CA MET A 80 0.98 20.42 -4.00
C MET A 80 0.56 21.62 -4.84
N LYS A 81 1.28 22.75 -4.75
CA LYS A 81 1.02 23.93 -5.57
C LYS A 81 1.46 23.68 -7.01
N ARG A 82 0.56 23.09 -7.78
CA ARG A 82 0.74 22.89 -9.22
C ARG A 82 0.65 24.22 -9.97
N PRO A 83 1.30 24.36 -11.14
CA PRO A 83 1.03 25.46 -12.04
C PRO A 83 -0.48 25.53 -12.32
N GLN A 84 -1.06 26.72 -12.32
CA GLN A 84 -2.42 26.90 -12.81
C GLN A 84 -2.39 26.63 -14.33
N GLU A 85 -2.72 25.40 -14.72
CA GLU A 85 -3.05 25.11 -16.09
C GLU A 85 -4.42 25.72 -16.41
N GLY A 86 -4.62 26.14 -17.68
CA GLY A 86 -5.87 26.69 -18.14
C GLY A 86 -7.08 25.90 -17.63
N LYS A 87 -8.16 26.55 -17.27
CA LYS A 87 -9.38 25.91 -16.78
C LYS A 87 -9.78 24.84 -17.78
N LEU A 88 -9.75 23.56 -17.33
CA LEU A 88 -10.45 22.52 -18.07
C LEU A 88 -11.90 22.96 -18.26
N PRO A 89 -12.52 22.64 -19.40
CA PRO A 89 -13.95 22.82 -19.55
C PRO A 89 -14.64 22.21 -18.32
N GLN A 90 -15.39 23.00 -17.58
CA GLN A 90 -16.06 22.55 -16.34
C GLN A 90 -16.92 21.31 -16.60
N ASP A 91 -17.44 21.15 -17.82
CA ASP A 91 -18.29 20.06 -18.27
C ASP A 91 -17.50 18.77 -18.62
N ALA A 92 -16.18 18.84 -18.87
CA ALA A 92 -15.38 17.70 -19.27
C ALA A 92 -14.92 16.80 -18.11
N CYS A 93 -15.05 17.24 -16.86
CA CYS A 93 -14.53 16.56 -15.67
C CYS A 93 -15.63 16.22 -14.67
N VAL A 94 -16.74 15.63 -15.17
CA VAL A 94 -17.90 15.29 -14.33
C VAL A 94 -17.80 13.83 -13.89
N VAL A 95 -17.50 13.63 -12.61
CA VAL A 95 -17.63 12.30 -11.98
C VAL A 95 -19.10 11.87 -12.02
N PRO A 96 -19.42 10.64 -12.46
CA PRO A 96 -20.80 10.14 -12.43
C PRO A 96 -21.45 10.27 -11.05
N ASP A 97 -22.71 10.66 -11.00
CA ASP A 97 -23.44 11.00 -9.76
C ASP A 97 -23.29 10.00 -8.62
N PRO A 98 -23.37 8.66 -8.84
CA PRO A 98 -23.20 7.70 -7.75
C PRO A 98 -21.82 7.74 -7.09
N TYR A 99 -20.81 8.29 -7.76
CA TYR A 99 -19.41 8.30 -7.30
C TYR A 99 -18.91 9.69 -6.87
N LYS A 100 -19.72 10.74 -6.98
CA LYS A 100 -19.40 12.08 -6.46
C LYS A 100 -19.04 12.04 -4.97
N PRO A 101 -19.77 11.31 -4.09
CA PRO A 101 -19.39 11.21 -2.69
C PRO A 101 -18.01 10.58 -2.47
N LEU A 102 -17.63 9.56 -3.29
CA LEU A 102 -16.28 8.99 -3.25
C LEU A 102 -15.22 10.02 -3.64
N SER A 103 -15.45 10.73 -4.72
CA SER A 103 -14.54 11.81 -5.16
C SER A 103 -14.37 12.88 -4.07
N THR A 104 -15.44 13.27 -3.41
CA THR A 104 -15.42 14.19 -2.28
C THR A 104 -14.66 13.63 -1.09
N LEU A 105 -14.87 12.34 -0.75
CA LEU A 105 -14.13 11.64 0.29
C LEU A 105 -12.61 11.69 0.03
N LEU A 106 -12.18 11.33 -1.20
CA LEU A 106 -10.76 11.35 -1.58
C LEU A 106 -10.17 12.76 -1.54
N THR A 107 -10.93 13.77 -1.94
CA THR A 107 -10.52 15.17 -1.87
C THR A 107 -10.34 15.61 -0.42
N ASN A 108 -11.29 15.32 0.46
CA ASN A 108 -11.29 15.77 1.86
C ASN A 108 -10.24 15.03 2.71
N THR A 109 -10.01 13.74 2.45
CA THR A 109 -9.09 12.93 3.25
C THR A 109 -7.65 13.00 2.76
N ASN A 110 -7.43 13.16 1.45
CA ASN A 110 -6.12 13.05 0.83
C ASN A 110 -5.74 14.26 -0.06
N GLN A 111 -6.60 15.27 -0.20
CA GLN A 111 -6.45 16.41 -1.14
C GLN A 111 -6.22 15.91 -2.58
N SER A 112 -6.79 14.77 -2.92
CA SER A 112 -6.70 14.17 -4.24
C SER A 112 -7.53 14.99 -5.23
N SER A 113 -6.88 15.58 -6.23
CA SER A 113 -7.56 16.33 -7.30
C SER A 113 -8.06 15.38 -8.38
N LEU A 114 -9.15 15.76 -9.04
CA LEU A 114 -9.58 15.11 -10.28
C LEU A 114 -8.54 15.34 -11.38
N LEU A 115 -8.20 14.28 -12.10
CA LEU A 115 -7.24 14.26 -13.20
C LEU A 115 -7.96 13.72 -14.43
N TYR A 116 -8.01 14.53 -15.48
CA TYR A 116 -8.71 14.22 -16.73
C TYR A 116 -7.71 14.03 -17.87
N GLY A 117 -8.05 13.20 -18.83
CA GLY A 117 -7.31 13.08 -20.08
C GLY A 117 -6.09 12.15 -20.01
N THR A 118 -6.04 11.22 -19.06
CA THR A 118 -4.92 10.30 -18.88
C THR A 118 -5.10 9.03 -19.70
N GLN A 119 -4.17 8.73 -20.59
CA GLN A 119 -4.07 7.41 -21.23
C GLN A 119 -3.48 6.42 -20.21
N ILE A 120 -4.09 5.22 -20.13
CA ILE A 120 -3.66 4.15 -19.23
C ILE A 120 -3.37 2.90 -20.03
N THR A 121 -2.11 2.45 -20.00
CA THR A 121 -1.70 1.14 -20.54
C THR A 121 -1.64 0.14 -19.37
N ILE A 122 -2.16 -1.07 -19.58
CA ILE A 122 -2.25 -2.11 -18.55
C ILE A 122 -1.27 -3.22 -18.86
N TYR A 123 -0.47 -3.62 -17.87
CA TYR A 123 0.42 -4.79 -17.93
C TYR A 123 -0.07 -5.84 -16.94
N THR A 124 -0.19 -7.09 -17.41
CA THR A 124 -0.58 -8.23 -16.58
C THR A 124 0.58 -9.19 -16.32
N ASN A 125 1.75 -8.91 -16.89
CA ASN A 125 3.02 -9.64 -16.72
C ASN A 125 4.20 -8.67 -16.64
N GLY A 126 5.33 -9.14 -16.14
CA GLY A 126 6.54 -8.32 -15.99
C GLY A 126 7.26 -8.08 -17.31
N THR A 127 7.25 -9.04 -18.23
CA THR A 127 7.97 -8.97 -19.53
C THR A 127 7.58 -7.72 -20.31
N ASP A 128 6.28 -7.52 -20.54
CA ASP A 128 5.78 -6.35 -21.28
C ASP A 128 6.03 -5.06 -20.50
N LYS A 129 5.83 -5.10 -19.16
CA LYS A 129 6.05 -3.93 -18.30
C LYS A 129 7.52 -3.51 -18.29
N PHE A 130 8.47 -4.43 -18.15
CA PHE A 130 9.88 -4.06 -18.08
C PHE A 130 10.44 -3.65 -19.43
N LYS A 131 9.99 -4.27 -20.52
CA LYS A 131 10.34 -3.84 -21.87
C LYS A 131 9.99 -2.37 -22.09
N ASP A 132 8.73 -2.01 -21.86
CA ASP A 132 8.27 -0.62 -22.06
C ASP A 132 8.91 0.34 -21.04
N LEU A 133 9.12 -0.09 -19.79
CA LEU A 133 9.81 0.72 -18.79
C LEU A 133 11.24 1.07 -19.21
N LEU A 134 12.02 0.11 -19.70
CA LEU A 134 13.39 0.36 -20.15
C LEU A 134 13.41 1.30 -21.37
N GLU A 135 12.47 1.14 -22.31
CA GLU A 135 12.31 2.04 -23.45
C GLU A 135 11.99 3.47 -23.00
N GLU A 136 11.07 3.66 -22.05
CA GLU A 136 10.72 4.99 -21.54
C GLU A 136 11.86 5.64 -20.74
N ILE A 137 12.60 4.86 -19.92
CA ILE A 137 13.81 5.36 -19.22
C ILE A 137 14.84 5.83 -20.26
N GLN A 138 15.02 5.10 -21.36
CA GLN A 138 15.97 5.46 -22.41
C GLN A 138 15.64 6.80 -23.09
N LYS A 139 14.34 7.13 -23.20
CA LYS A 139 13.84 8.39 -23.79
C LYS A 139 13.94 9.58 -22.85
N ALA A 140 14.21 9.38 -21.56
CA ALA A 140 14.26 10.45 -20.56
C ALA A 140 15.27 11.53 -20.91
N THR A 141 14.88 12.81 -20.76
CA THR A 141 15.69 13.97 -21.14
C THR A 141 15.98 14.92 -19.97
N HIS A 142 15.15 14.91 -18.93
CA HIS A 142 15.28 15.86 -17.84
C HIS A 142 15.42 15.19 -16.47
N HIS A 143 14.45 14.34 -16.07
CA HIS A 143 14.49 13.69 -14.75
C HIS A 143 13.81 12.34 -14.74
N ILE A 144 14.32 11.45 -13.88
CA ILE A 144 13.71 10.16 -13.55
C ILE A 144 13.57 10.07 -12.05
N HIS A 145 12.35 9.86 -11.57
CA HIS A 145 12.01 9.64 -10.16
C HIS A 145 11.50 8.22 -9.97
N ILE A 146 12.17 7.44 -9.12
CA ILE A 146 11.85 6.03 -8.85
C ILE A 146 11.60 5.84 -7.37
N GLN A 147 10.51 5.16 -7.04
CA GLN A 147 10.17 4.77 -5.67
C GLN A 147 9.63 3.34 -5.68
N TYR A 148 10.34 2.43 -5.01
CA TYR A 148 9.96 1.03 -4.96
C TYR A 148 10.10 0.42 -3.58
N TYR A 149 9.17 -0.50 -3.25
CA TYR A 149 9.28 -1.32 -2.05
C TYR A 149 10.44 -2.32 -2.17
N ILE A 150 10.51 -3.04 -3.31
CA ILE A 150 11.61 -3.96 -3.61
C ILE A 150 12.27 -3.52 -4.92
N PHE A 151 13.59 -3.33 -4.86
CA PHE A 151 14.47 -3.11 -5.99
C PHE A 151 15.66 -4.04 -5.83
N CYS A 152 15.60 -5.23 -6.48
CA CYS A 152 16.62 -6.27 -6.36
C CYS A 152 17.87 -5.98 -7.18
N ASP A 153 18.98 -6.66 -6.81
CA ASP A 153 20.24 -6.69 -7.57
C ASP A 153 20.33 -7.90 -8.52
N ASP A 154 19.16 -8.38 -8.99
CA ASP A 154 19.01 -9.44 -9.96
C ASP A 154 19.17 -8.91 -11.41
N GLU A 155 18.86 -9.73 -12.43
CA GLU A 155 19.10 -9.36 -13.82
C GLU A 155 18.33 -8.09 -14.25
N ILE A 156 17.02 -8.07 -14.02
CA ILE A 156 16.21 -6.88 -14.37
C ILE A 156 16.59 -5.66 -13.53
N GLY A 157 16.91 -5.86 -12.25
CA GLY A 157 17.36 -4.79 -11.39
C GLY A 157 18.66 -4.15 -11.88
N LYS A 158 19.62 -4.96 -12.33
CA LYS A 158 20.88 -4.49 -12.91
C LYS A 158 20.67 -3.78 -14.25
N GLN A 159 19.76 -4.29 -15.11
CA GLN A 159 19.43 -3.61 -16.36
C GLN A 159 18.89 -2.19 -16.10
N VAL A 160 17.96 -2.06 -15.17
CA VAL A 160 17.44 -0.75 -14.74
C VAL A 160 18.56 0.11 -14.17
N GLN A 161 19.38 -0.41 -13.25
CA GLN A 161 20.51 0.31 -12.62
C GLN A 161 21.47 0.87 -13.68
N GLN A 162 21.94 0.04 -14.59
CA GLN A 162 22.92 0.45 -15.63
C GLN A 162 22.34 1.52 -16.55
N LEU A 163 21.05 1.40 -16.90
CA LEU A 163 20.38 2.39 -17.71
C LEU A 163 20.24 3.74 -16.97
N LEU A 164 19.94 3.72 -15.68
CA LEU A 164 19.88 4.93 -14.85
C LEU A 164 21.25 5.60 -14.74
N ILE A 165 22.33 4.83 -14.55
CA ILE A 165 23.71 5.33 -14.53
C ILE A 165 24.08 5.97 -15.87
N LYS A 166 23.69 5.33 -16.99
CA LYS A 166 23.87 5.90 -18.33
C LYS A 166 23.15 7.25 -18.45
N LYS A 167 21.88 7.34 -18.00
CA LYS A 167 21.08 8.57 -18.09
C LYS A 167 21.66 9.71 -17.25
N VAL A 168 22.26 9.42 -16.09
CA VAL A 168 22.98 10.46 -15.29
C VAL A 168 24.16 10.99 -16.06
N LYS A 169 24.96 10.14 -16.75
CA LYS A 169 26.08 10.57 -17.60
C LYS A 169 25.61 11.44 -18.79
N GLU A 170 24.37 11.26 -19.23
CA GLU A 170 23.71 12.09 -20.25
C GLU A 170 23.11 13.40 -19.67
N GLY A 171 23.29 13.67 -18.36
CA GLY A 171 22.83 14.90 -17.70
C GLY A 171 21.40 14.81 -17.10
N VAL A 172 20.74 13.65 -17.17
CA VAL A 172 19.40 13.45 -16.59
C VAL A 172 19.51 13.36 -15.07
N LYS A 173 18.63 14.05 -14.35
CA LYS A 173 18.57 14.03 -12.88
C LYS A 173 17.82 12.80 -12.39
N VAL A 174 18.52 11.84 -11.81
CA VAL A 174 17.93 10.58 -11.34
C VAL A 174 17.84 10.57 -9.81
N ARG A 175 16.63 10.25 -9.28
CA ARG A 175 16.33 10.14 -7.85
C ARG A 175 15.65 8.82 -7.56
N VAL A 176 16.18 8.09 -6.58
CA VAL A 176 15.70 6.75 -6.21
C VAL A 176 15.35 6.72 -4.72
N LEU A 177 14.13 6.31 -4.43
CA LEU A 177 13.67 5.92 -3.09
C LEU A 177 13.42 4.42 -3.06
N TYR A 178 13.98 3.73 -2.08
CA TYR A 178 13.69 2.32 -1.83
C TYR A 178 13.31 2.09 -0.38
N ASP A 179 12.50 1.07 -0.12
CA ASP A 179 12.19 0.68 1.26
C ASP A 179 13.36 -0.10 1.86
N ASP A 180 13.81 0.30 3.04
CA ASP A 180 15.00 -0.28 3.68
C ASP A 180 14.83 -1.78 3.93
N VAL A 181 13.68 -2.19 4.50
CA VAL A 181 13.40 -3.61 4.80
C VAL A 181 13.09 -4.41 3.54
N GLY A 182 12.36 -3.81 2.60
CA GLY A 182 12.04 -4.45 1.31
C GLY A 182 13.30 -4.79 0.49
N CYS A 183 14.40 -4.11 0.75
CA CYS A 183 15.68 -4.29 0.05
C CYS A 183 16.79 -4.88 0.94
N TRP A 184 16.50 -5.46 2.10
CA TRP A 184 17.54 -6.02 3.01
C TRP A 184 18.42 -7.11 2.38
N ASN A 185 17.89 -7.84 1.41
CA ASN A 185 18.63 -8.90 0.72
C ASN A 185 19.47 -8.36 -0.46
N VAL A 186 19.41 -7.07 -0.75
CA VAL A 186 20.18 -6.43 -1.82
C VAL A 186 21.60 -6.13 -1.30
N LYS A 187 22.59 -6.46 -2.09
CA LYS A 187 23.99 -6.21 -1.72
C LYS A 187 24.28 -4.71 -1.57
N ASP A 188 25.02 -4.33 -0.55
CA ASP A 188 25.37 -2.92 -0.26
C ASP A 188 26.00 -2.21 -1.45
N GLY A 189 26.78 -2.92 -2.27
CA GLY A 189 27.40 -2.40 -3.49
C GLY A 189 26.42 -1.86 -4.53
N PHE A 190 25.21 -2.43 -4.61
CA PHE A 190 24.25 -2.09 -5.64
C PHE A 190 23.78 -0.62 -5.58
N PHE A 191 23.32 -0.18 -4.42
CA PHE A 191 22.91 1.22 -4.23
C PHE A 191 24.09 2.17 -4.10
N LYS A 192 25.26 1.66 -3.65
CA LYS A 192 26.49 2.43 -3.55
C LYS A 192 27.01 2.83 -4.94
N GLU A 193 27.05 1.90 -5.89
CA GLU A 193 27.40 2.15 -7.29
C GLU A 193 26.52 3.24 -7.93
N MET A 194 25.19 3.19 -7.68
CA MET A 194 24.28 4.25 -8.14
C MET A 194 24.66 5.63 -7.58
N LYS A 195 25.00 5.71 -6.28
CA LYS A 195 25.39 6.97 -5.63
C LYS A 195 26.72 7.50 -6.19
N GLU A 196 27.70 6.62 -6.37
CA GLU A 196 29.01 6.97 -6.94
C GLU A 196 28.87 7.47 -8.38
N ALA A 197 27.90 6.96 -9.15
CA ALA A 197 27.57 7.46 -10.48
C ALA A 197 26.81 8.79 -10.49
N GLY A 198 26.44 9.35 -9.33
CA GLY A 198 25.73 10.64 -9.22
C GLY A 198 24.21 10.55 -9.08
N ILE A 199 23.63 9.35 -8.89
CA ILE A 199 22.21 9.19 -8.59
C ILE A 199 21.94 9.57 -7.13
N GLU A 200 20.92 10.39 -6.88
CA GLU A 200 20.46 10.68 -5.52
C GLU A 200 19.62 9.47 -5.00
N VAL A 201 20.19 8.66 -4.11
CA VAL A 201 19.55 7.43 -3.59
C VAL A 201 19.33 7.53 -2.09
N TYR A 202 18.09 7.29 -1.64
CA TYR A 202 17.73 7.29 -0.22
C TYR A 202 16.89 6.06 0.15
N ALA A 203 17.21 5.48 1.33
CA ALA A 203 16.35 4.48 1.96
C ALA A 203 15.19 5.17 2.68
N PHE A 204 13.96 4.71 2.45
CA PHE A 204 12.78 5.20 3.15
C PHE A 204 12.63 4.47 4.48
N LEU A 205 12.48 5.23 5.58
CA LEU A 205 12.37 4.73 6.95
C LEU A 205 13.48 3.74 7.32
N ARG A 206 14.72 4.18 7.18
CA ARG A 206 15.90 3.38 7.51
C ARG A 206 15.79 2.80 8.92
N VAL A 207 16.00 1.48 9.03
CA VAL A 207 16.04 0.75 10.29
C VAL A 207 17.49 0.60 10.73
N ALA A 208 17.94 1.43 11.68
CA ALA A 208 19.26 1.33 12.25
C ALA A 208 19.20 0.56 13.58
N PHE A 209 19.87 -0.59 13.68
CA PHE A 209 20.09 -1.27 14.96
C PHE A 209 21.16 -0.56 15.78
N PRO A 210 21.03 -0.43 17.13
CA PRO A 210 19.95 -0.92 18.00
C PRO A 210 18.89 0.14 18.34
N VAL A 211 18.43 0.93 17.38
CA VAL A 211 17.46 1.99 17.66
C VAL A 211 16.10 1.38 17.91
N PHE A 212 15.62 1.43 19.13
CA PHE A 212 14.24 1.13 19.50
C PHE A 212 13.31 2.14 18.82
N THR A 213 12.72 1.76 17.69
CA THR A 213 11.76 2.60 16.98
C THR A 213 10.47 1.83 16.72
N SER A 214 9.35 2.41 17.12
CA SER A 214 8.02 1.90 16.81
C SER A 214 7.70 1.91 15.30
N LYS A 215 8.58 2.55 14.48
CA LYS A 215 8.40 2.69 13.03
C LYS A 215 8.91 1.49 12.21
N VAL A 216 9.46 0.45 12.85
CA VAL A 216 9.95 -0.76 12.15
C VAL A 216 8.85 -1.41 11.31
N ASN A 217 7.59 -1.35 11.77
CA ASN A 217 6.44 -1.92 11.06
C ASN A 217 5.94 -1.07 9.87
N TYR A 218 6.38 0.18 9.74
CA TYR A 218 5.91 1.09 8.71
C TYR A 218 6.76 0.94 7.46
N ARG A 219 6.16 0.49 6.36
CA ARG A 219 6.88 0.25 5.10
C ARG A 219 6.34 1.12 3.99
N ASN A 220 7.22 1.55 3.10
CA ASN A 220 6.82 2.22 1.87
C ASN A 220 6.55 1.17 0.79
N HIS A 221 5.27 0.80 0.64
CA HIS A 221 4.86 -0.24 -0.30
C HIS A 221 4.45 0.31 -1.67
N ARG A 222 4.62 1.61 -1.92
CA ARG A 222 4.36 2.25 -3.21
C ARG A 222 5.37 1.79 -4.27
N LYS A 223 4.93 1.69 -5.52
CA LYS A 223 5.75 1.43 -6.69
C LYS A 223 5.41 2.51 -7.69
N ILE A 224 6.31 3.48 -7.85
CA ILE A 224 6.11 4.67 -8.67
C ILE A 224 7.37 4.93 -9.48
N ILE A 225 7.18 5.21 -10.77
CA ILE A 225 8.20 5.84 -11.61
C ILE A 225 7.57 7.04 -12.27
N VAL A 226 8.31 8.13 -12.34
CA VAL A 226 7.95 9.31 -13.14
C VAL A 226 9.13 9.70 -13.99
N ILE A 227 8.90 9.83 -15.29
CA ILE A 227 9.89 10.21 -16.30
C ILE A 227 9.46 11.54 -16.91
N ASP A 228 10.31 12.57 -16.77
CA ASP A 228 10.13 13.92 -17.29
C ASP A 228 8.78 14.60 -16.92
N GLY A 229 8.06 14.07 -15.91
CA GLY A 229 6.71 14.51 -15.57
C GLY A 229 5.65 14.17 -16.62
N LYS A 230 6.00 13.42 -17.67
CA LYS A 230 5.16 13.08 -18.83
C LYS A 230 4.68 11.65 -18.84
N VAL A 231 5.51 10.72 -18.40
CA VAL A 231 5.22 9.29 -18.33
C VAL A 231 5.34 8.86 -16.87
N GLY A 232 4.37 8.06 -16.40
CA GLY A 232 4.38 7.53 -15.05
C GLY A 232 4.03 6.05 -15.02
N PHE A 233 4.64 5.30 -14.11
CA PHE A 233 4.29 3.90 -13.85
C PHE A 233 3.86 3.73 -12.40
N MET A 234 2.81 2.93 -12.17
CA MET A 234 2.39 2.50 -10.84
C MET A 234 1.68 1.14 -10.88
N GLY A 235 1.64 0.44 -9.75
CA GLY A 235 0.91 -0.83 -9.64
C GLY A 235 1.48 -1.78 -8.60
N GLY A 236 1.27 -3.08 -8.79
CA GLY A 236 1.70 -4.11 -7.84
C GLY A 236 3.13 -4.62 -8.05
N MET A 237 3.67 -4.58 -9.28
CA MET A 237 4.96 -5.17 -9.65
C MET A 237 6.13 -4.38 -9.06
N ASN A 238 7.05 -5.05 -8.38
CA ASN A 238 8.34 -4.50 -7.99
C ASN A 238 9.39 -4.61 -9.12
N ILE A 239 10.63 -4.19 -8.86
CA ILE A 239 11.77 -4.41 -9.76
C ILE A 239 12.49 -5.66 -9.25
N ALA A 240 12.13 -6.81 -9.80
CA ALA A 240 12.74 -8.10 -9.49
C ALA A 240 12.38 -9.14 -10.58
N ASP A 241 13.32 -10.05 -10.86
CA ASP A 241 13.21 -11.10 -11.89
C ASP A 241 11.95 -11.95 -11.77
N ARG A 242 11.48 -12.20 -10.56
CA ARG A 242 10.27 -13.02 -10.33
C ARG A 242 9.01 -12.47 -10.99
N TYR A 243 8.92 -11.15 -11.24
CA TYR A 243 7.80 -10.55 -11.96
C TYR A 243 7.86 -10.81 -13.46
N ASP A 244 9.06 -11.01 -14.00
CA ASP A 244 9.31 -11.31 -15.40
C ASP A 244 9.37 -12.82 -15.66
N LYS A 245 10.25 -13.52 -14.94
CA LYS A 245 10.54 -14.94 -15.14
C LYS A 245 9.63 -15.89 -14.36
N GLY A 246 8.83 -15.36 -13.41
CA GLY A 246 8.10 -16.19 -12.45
C GLY A 246 8.99 -16.78 -11.38
N THR A 247 8.54 -17.89 -10.80
CA THR A 247 9.24 -18.66 -9.78
C THR A 247 9.30 -20.13 -10.19
N SER A 248 10.08 -20.96 -9.47
CA SER A 248 10.16 -22.41 -9.72
C SER A 248 8.82 -23.16 -9.61
N TRP A 249 7.79 -22.55 -9.03
CA TRP A 249 6.48 -23.17 -8.80
C TRP A 249 5.34 -22.48 -9.56
N GLY A 250 5.64 -21.53 -10.45
CA GLY A 250 4.64 -20.93 -11.33
C GLY A 250 4.89 -19.46 -11.69
N THR A 251 3.96 -18.91 -12.43
CA THR A 251 3.99 -17.52 -12.88
C THR A 251 3.76 -16.56 -11.71
N TRP A 252 4.25 -15.31 -11.84
CA TRP A 252 3.95 -14.22 -10.94
C TRP A 252 2.99 -13.26 -11.62
N ARG A 253 1.68 -13.49 -11.44
CA ARG A 253 0.61 -12.69 -12.04
C ARG A 253 0.36 -11.43 -11.21
N ASP A 254 0.74 -10.28 -11.73
CA ASP A 254 0.46 -8.98 -11.09
C ASP A 254 -0.06 -7.98 -12.12
N THR A 255 -0.54 -6.83 -11.67
CA THR A 255 -1.04 -5.77 -12.54
C THR A 255 -0.27 -4.48 -12.31
N HIS A 256 0.19 -3.86 -13.40
CA HIS A 256 0.91 -2.59 -13.40
C HIS A 256 0.40 -1.69 -14.51
N PHE A 257 0.61 -0.39 -14.39
CA PHE A 257 0.01 0.60 -15.27
C PHE A 257 1.05 1.62 -15.70
N LYS A 258 1.01 2.02 -16.98
CA LYS A 258 1.68 3.22 -17.49
C LYS A 258 0.62 4.30 -17.71
N PHE A 259 0.92 5.49 -17.24
CA PHE A 259 0.12 6.70 -17.42
C PHE A 259 0.85 7.67 -18.33
N VAL A 260 0.10 8.30 -19.25
CA VAL A 260 0.54 9.43 -20.05
C VAL A 260 -0.52 10.52 -19.94
N GLY A 261 -0.11 11.74 -19.63
CA GLY A 261 -1.03 12.85 -19.37
C GLY A 261 -1.14 13.25 -17.89
N LYS A 262 -2.26 13.85 -17.49
CA LYS A 262 -2.41 14.46 -16.15
C LYS A 262 -2.30 13.51 -14.97
N GLY A 263 -2.59 12.23 -15.15
CA GLY A 263 -2.41 11.21 -14.11
C GLY A 263 -0.98 11.15 -13.57
N VAL A 264 0.01 11.47 -14.41
CA VAL A 264 1.42 11.51 -14.03
C VAL A 264 1.69 12.58 -12.97
N HIS A 265 1.00 13.71 -13.01
CA HIS A 265 1.14 14.77 -12.00
C HIS A 265 0.70 14.31 -10.60
N GLY A 266 -0.28 13.39 -10.53
CA GLY A 266 -0.66 12.75 -9.28
C GLY A 266 0.48 11.93 -8.70
N LEU A 267 1.11 11.08 -9.51
CA LEU A 267 2.27 10.26 -9.12
C LEU A 267 3.46 11.13 -8.72
N GLN A 268 3.75 12.17 -9.52
CA GLN A 268 4.82 13.12 -9.26
C GLN A 268 4.66 13.79 -7.89
N SER A 269 3.45 14.22 -7.56
CA SER A 269 3.16 14.86 -6.26
C SER A 269 3.43 13.90 -5.10
N VAL A 270 3.03 12.63 -5.22
CA VAL A 270 3.29 11.60 -4.20
C VAL A 270 4.79 11.36 -4.03
N PHE A 271 5.52 11.20 -5.14
CA PHE A 271 6.97 11.03 -5.08
C PHE A 271 7.66 12.22 -4.40
N LEU A 272 7.31 13.46 -4.76
CA LEU A 272 7.95 14.66 -4.20
C LEU A 272 7.68 14.82 -2.70
N ILE A 273 6.50 14.41 -2.23
CA ILE A 273 6.18 14.37 -0.80
C ILE A 273 7.11 13.37 -0.08
N ASP A 274 7.18 12.14 -0.59
CA ASP A 274 8.00 11.09 0.00
C ASP A 274 9.49 11.42 -0.09
N TRP A 275 9.93 12.04 -1.18
CA TRP A 275 11.28 12.57 -1.35
C TRP A 275 11.64 13.59 -0.27
N TYR A 276 10.76 14.57 -0.02
CA TYR A 276 10.97 15.55 1.03
C TYR A 276 11.04 14.93 2.43
N VAL A 277 10.24 13.88 2.67
CA VAL A 277 10.26 13.17 3.98
C VAL A 277 11.66 12.65 4.32
N VAL A 278 12.39 12.12 3.36
CA VAL A 278 13.71 11.49 3.58
C VAL A 278 14.87 12.44 3.35
N SER A 279 14.85 13.21 2.26
CA SER A 279 15.97 14.06 1.86
C SER A 279 15.97 15.44 2.53
N LYS A 280 14.79 15.90 3.03
CA LYS A 280 14.51 17.27 3.49
C LYS A 280 14.71 18.34 2.40
N LYS A 281 14.96 17.94 1.14
CA LYS A 281 15.10 18.85 0.00
C LYS A 281 13.73 19.09 -0.62
N LEU A 282 13.30 20.35 -0.64
CA LEU A 282 12.05 20.74 -1.28
C LEU A 282 12.24 20.85 -2.80
N LEU A 283 11.56 19.99 -3.53
CA LEU A 283 11.49 20.04 -4.99
C LEU A 283 10.10 20.56 -5.39
N ASN A 284 10.02 21.78 -5.88
CA ASN A 284 8.75 22.46 -6.25
C ASN A 284 8.83 23.19 -7.58
N ASP A 285 9.79 22.85 -8.42
CA ASP A 285 9.97 23.44 -9.75
C ASP A 285 8.82 23.05 -10.69
N ARG A 286 8.40 23.98 -11.54
CA ARG A 286 7.38 23.78 -12.57
C ARG A 286 7.74 22.71 -13.58
N ILE A 287 9.01 22.45 -13.78
CA ILE A 287 9.52 21.44 -14.72
C ILE A 287 9.07 20.01 -14.37
N TYR A 288 8.73 19.76 -13.09
CA TYR A 288 8.17 18.47 -12.66
C TYR A 288 6.69 18.28 -13.06
N TYR A 289 6.05 19.34 -13.53
CA TYR A 289 4.65 19.36 -13.94
C TYR A 289 4.50 20.05 -15.30
N PRO A 290 5.08 19.44 -16.37
CA PRO A 290 4.94 20.00 -17.72
C PRO A 290 3.47 20.04 -18.15
N ALA A 291 3.14 20.91 -19.11
CA ALA A 291 1.80 20.94 -19.70
C ALA A 291 1.43 19.55 -20.23
N ALA A 292 0.30 19.03 -19.80
CA ALA A 292 -0.17 17.70 -20.17
C ALA A 292 -1.21 17.80 -21.30
N GLN A 293 -1.03 17.01 -22.33
CA GLN A 293 -2.05 16.83 -23.38
C GLN A 293 -3.17 15.92 -22.88
N ILE A 294 -4.34 16.03 -23.50
CA ILE A 294 -5.48 15.15 -23.29
C ILE A 294 -5.36 13.98 -24.26
N TYR A 295 -5.21 12.77 -23.73
CA TYR A 295 -5.04 11.55 -24.53
C TYR A 295 -6.28 10.64 -24.49
N SER A 296 -7.20 10.87 -23.56
CA SER A 296 -8.42 10.09 -23.36
C SER A 296 -9.45 10.90 -22.60
N ASP A 297 -10.63 10.35 -22.37
CA ASP A 297 -11.67 10.88 -21.51
C ASP A 297 -11.67 10.29 -20.10
N ASN A 298 -10.62 9.58 -19.73
CA ASN A 298 -10.47 9.02 -18.38
C ASN A 298 -10.48 10.12 -17.31
N ILE A 299 -11.36 9.95 -16.34
CA ILE A 299 -11.41 10.75 -15.11
C ILE A 299 -10.88 9.88 -13.98
N MET A 300 -9.90 10.36 -13.25
CA MET A 300 -9.31 9.60 -12.17
C MET A 300 -8.84 10.46 -11.00
N GLN A 301 -8.63 9.85 -9.86
CA GLN A 301 -7.95 10.43 -8.70
C GLN A 301 -6.85 9.49 -8.22
N ILE A 302 -5.70 10.06 -7.85
CA ILE A 302 -4.63 9.33 -7.17
C ILE A 302 -4.77 9.60 -5.68
N ALA A 303 -4.97 8.54 -4.90
CA ALA A 303 -5.07 8.63 -3.45
C ALA A 303 -4.02 7.76 -2.76
N THR A 304 -3.59 8.21 -1.59
CA THR A 304 -2.58 7.51 -0.79
C THR A 304 -3.10 7.21 0.60
N SER A 305 -2.53 6.18 1.22
CA SER A 305 -2.71 5.88 2.64
C SER A 305 -1.35 5.72 3.31
N GLY A 306 -1.32 5.79 4.63
CA GLY A 306 -0.12 5.61 5.42
C GLY A 306 -0.42 5.40 6.90
N PRO A 307 0.61 5.04 7.70
CA PRO A 307 0.47 4.81 9.14
C PRO A 307 0.25 6.09 9.94
N VAL A 308 0.46 7.23 9.31
CA VAL A 308 0.30 8.57 9.88
C VAL A 308 -0.79 9.34 9.13
N GLY A 309 -1.43 10.27 9.82
CA GLY A 309 -2.59 10.99 9.28
C GLY A 309 -3.90 10.42 9.81
N GLN A 310 -4.87 11.31 9.99
CA GLN A 310 -6.13 11.03 10.69
C GLN A 310 -6.98 9.95 9.98
N TRP A 311 -6.95 9.92 8.63
CA TRP A 311 -7.86 9.14 7.83
C TRP A 311 -7.21 7.91 7.22
N ARG A 312 -7.95 6.81 7.14
CA ARG A 312 -7.59 5.58 6.43
C ARG A 312 -8.18 5.63 5.03
N THR A 313 -7.70 6.58 4.22
CA THR A 313 -8.31 6.95 2.94
C THR A 313 -8.61 5.76 2.04
N LEU A 314 -7.62 4.86 1.81
CA LEU A 314 -7.82 3.72 0.90
C LEU A 314 -8.80 2.70 1.48
N LEU A 315 -8.79 2.44 2.80
CA LEU A 315 -9.78 1.59 3.45
C LEU A 315 -11.18 2.17 3.32
N GLN A 316 -11.35 3.46 3.65
CA GLN A 316 -12.63 4.16 3.57
C GLN A 316 -13.18 4.17 2.13
N ALA A 317 -12.31 4.42 1.16
CA ALA A 317 -12.67 4.38 -0.26
C ALA A 317 -13.08 2.96 -0.71
N THR A 318 -12.36 1.94 -0.27
CA THR A 318 -12.69 0.54 -0.58
C THR A 318 -14.03 0.12 0.03
N ILE A 319 -14.27 0.48 1.31
CA ILE A 319 -15.56 0.24 1.97
C ILE A 319 -16.68 0.98 1.22
N PHE A 320 -16.44 2.22 0.79
CA PHE A 320 -17.41 2.97 0.00
C PHE A 320 -17.75 2.25 -1.32
N MET A 321 -16.74 1.75 -2.06
CA MET A 321 -16.95 1.01 -3.30
C MET A 321 -17.83 -0.24 -3.07
N ILE A 322 -17.54 -0.99 -2.00
CA ILE A 322 -18.28 -2.22 -1.66
C ILE A 322 -19.72 -1.89 -1.27
N ALA A 323 -19.92 -0.91 -0.40
CA ALA A 323 -21.24 -0.53 0.12
C ALA A 323 -22.16 0.10 -0.95
N ASN A 324 -21.58 0.70 -1.99
CA ASN A 324 -22.32 1.35 -3.08
C ASN A 324 -22.44 0.49 -4.34
N ALA A 325 -21.81 -0.68 -4.38
CA ALA A 325 -21.99 -1.63 -5.49
C ALA A 325 -23.46 -2.07 -5.60
N LYS A 326 -24.01 -2.06 -6.83
CA LYS A 326 -25.41 -2.40 -7.11
C LYS A 326 -25.56 -3.74 -7.82
N LYS A 327 -24.66 -4.04 -8.74
CA LYS A 327 -24.72 -5.26 -9.57
C LYS A 327 -23.64 -6.25 -9.15
N TYR A 328 -22.39 -5.79 -9.11
CA TYR A 328 -21.26 -6.63 -8.78
C TYR A 328 -20.08 -5.83 -8.24
N ILE A 329 -19.23 -6.52 -7.48
CA ILE A 329 -17.88 -6.08 -7.15
C ILE A 329 -16.91 -7.24 -7.23
N PHE A 330 -15.84 -7.10 -8.02
CA PHE A 330 -14.81 -8.10 -8.24
C PHE A 330 -13.49 -7.62 -7.66
N ILE A 331 -12.84 -8.46 -6.88
CA ILE A 331 -11.64 -8.14 -6.12
C ILE A 331 -10.54 -9.16 -6.40
N GLN A 332 -9.34 -8.70 -6.78
CA GLN A 332 -8.10 -9.49 -6.78
C GLN A 332 -7.17 -8.97 -5.70
N THR A 333 -6.63 -9.87 -4.89
CA THR A 333 -5.63 -9.53 -3.87
C THR A 333 -4.76 -10.74 -3.55
N PRO A 334 -3.44 -10.57 -3.29
CA PRO A 334 -2.59 -11.68 -2.87
C PRO A 334 -2.87 -12.16 -1.46
N TYR A 335 -3.28 -11.25 -0.57
CA TYR A 335 -3.56 -11.52 0.83
C TYR A 335 -4.93 -10.96 1.17
N PHE A 336 -5.71 -11.77 1.87
CA PHE A 336 -7.04 -11.39 2.34
C PHE A 336 -7.09 -11.50 3.88
N LEU A 337 -6.66 -10.45 4.53
CA LEU A 337 -6.63 -10.28 5.98
C LEU A 337 -7.41 -9.00 6.35
N PRO A 338 -8.72 -8.98 6.07
CA PRO A 338 -9.51 -7.77 6.10
C PRO A 338 -9.64 -7.20 7.51
N THR A 339 -9.76 -5.87 7.60
CA THR A 339 -10.25 -5.24 8.82
C THR A 339 -11.72 -5.63 9.05
N GLU A 340 -12.20 -5.52 10.28
CA GLU A 340 -13.59 -5.86 10.62
C GLU A 340 -14.60 -5.11 9.73
N GLY A 341 -14.43 -3.79 9.55
CA GLY A 341 -15.33 -3.00 8.70
C GLY A 341 -15.33 -3.42 7.23
N LEU A 342 -14.16 -3.83 6.69
CA LEU A 342 -14.08 -4.35 5.33
C LEU A 342 -14.76 -5.72 5.21
N ASN A 343 -14.55 -6.59 6.18
CA ASN A 343 -15.16 -7.91 6.27
C ASN A 343 -16.69 -7.81 6.30
N GLN A 344 -17.22 -6.95 7.17
CA GLN A 344 -18.66 -6.68 7.28
C GLN A 344 -19.24 -6.07 6.00
N ALA A 345 -18.55 -5.13 5.36
CA ALA A 345 -19.01 -4.52 4.12
C ALA A 345 -19.17 -5.57 3.00
N LEU A 346 -18.21 -6.49 2.84
CA LEU A 346 -18.27 -7.57 1.85
C LEU A 346 -19.42 -8.54 2.13
N GLN A 347 -19.62 -8.92 3.39
CA GLN A 347 -20.75 -9.77 3.79
C GLN A 347 -22.08 -9.08 3.51
N THR A 348 -22.23 -7.82 3.90
CA THR A 348 -23.44 -7.03 3.70
C THR A 348 -23.78 -6.91 2.21
N ALA A 349 -22.80 -6.61 1.36
CA ALA A 349 -23.00 -6.52 -0.08
C ALA A 349 -23.47 -7.86 -0.66
N ALA A 350 -22.82 -8.98 -0.31
CA ALA A 350 -23.17 -10.30 -0.80
C ALA A 350 -24.56 -10.76 -0.31
N LEU A 351 -24.87 -10.58 0.98
CA LEU A 351 -26.20 -10.87 1.54
C LEU A 351 -27.30 -9.98 0.96
N GLY A 352 -26.93 -8.75 0.55
CA GLY A 352 -27.82 -7.81 -0.14
C GLY A 352 -28.02 -8.12 -1.64
N GLY A 353 -27.47 -9.23 -2.16
CA GLY A 353 -27.67 -9.70 -3.53
C GLY A 353 -26.66 -9.19 -4.56
N VAL A 354 -25.62 -8.46 -4.16
CA VAL A 354 -24.52 -8.05 -5.03
C VAL A 354 -23.66 -9.27 -5.40
N ASP A 355 -23.28 -9.42 -6.67
CA ASP A 355 -22.33 -10.46 -7.09
C ASP A 355 -20.91 -10.10 -6.62
N VAL A 356 -20.57 -10.53 -5.41
CA VAL A 356 -19.23 -10.32 -4.82
C VAL A 356 -18.32 -11.49 -5.21
N ARG A 357 -17.23 -11.19 -5.94
CA ARG A 357 -16.21 -12.18 -6.32
C ARG A 357 -14.86 -11.79 -5.76
N LEU A 358 -14.24 -12.73 -5.04
CA LEU A 358 -12.92 -12.60 -4.45
C LEU A 358 -11.97 -13.60 -5.09
N MET A 359 -10.90 -13.11 -5.70
CA MET A 359 -9.87 -13.94 -6.32
C MET A 359 -8.58 -13.83 -5.51
N LEU A 360 -8.09 -14.98 -5.07
CA LEU A 360 -6.89 -15.16 -4.24
C LEU A 360 -5.91 -16.14 -4.91
N PRO A 361 -4.62 -16.12 -4.59
CA PRO A 361 -3.73 -17.18 -5.03
C PRO A 361 -4.08 -18.49 -4.32
N LYS A 362 -4.03 -19.63 -5.06
CA LYS A 362 -4.16 -20.97 -4.45
C LYS A 362 -2.97 -21.29 -3.56
N ARG A 363 -1.78 -20.85 -3.97
CA ARG A 363 -0.53 -20.94 -3.21
C ARG A 363 0.05 -19.55 -3.02
N SER A 364 0.33 -19.17 -1.78
CA SER A 364 0.98 -17.91 -1.45
C SER A 364 2.49 -18.08 -1.32
N ASP A 365 3.23 -17.00 -1.46
CA ASP A 365 4.66 -16.90 -1.17
C ASP A 365 4.96 -17.02 0.33
N THR A 366 3.97 -16.73 1.18
CA THR A 366 4.07 -16.83 2.65
C THR A 366 3.01 -17.78 3.18
N ARG A 367 3.45 -18.91 3.78
CA ARG A 367 2.54 -19.93 4.32
C ARG A 367 1.64 -19.41 5.44
N SER A 368 2.19 -18.60 6.34
CA SER A 368 1.44 -18.00 7.46
C SER A 368 0.32 -17.09 6.99
N ALA A 369 0.60 -16.19 6.04
CA ALA A 369 -0.40 -15.29 5.46
C ALA A 369 -1.49 -16.07 4.71
N ASN A 370 -1.12 -17.15 4.00
CA ASN A 370 -2.09 -18.02 3.32
C ASN A 370 -3.05 -18.69 4.31
N MET A 371 -2.52 -19.28 5.40
CA MET A 371 -3.34 -19.90 6.45
C MET A 371 -4.27 -18.88 7.12
N ALA A 372 -3.74 -17.70 7.47
CA ALA A 372 -4.55 -16.64 8.04
C ALA A 372 -5.66 -16.17 7.07
N SER A 373 -5.35 -15.99 5.77
CA SER A 373 -6.36 -15.64 4.75
C SER A 373 -7.47 -16.68 4.64
N HIS A 374 -7.13 -17.97 4.71
CA HIS A 374 -8.09 -19.07 4.66
C HIS A 374 -9.11 -19.01 5.81
N SER A 375 -8.72 -18.54 6.99
CA SER A 375 -9.63 -18.42 8.14
C SER A 375 -10.76 -17.42 7.91
N PHE A 376 -10.56 -16.38 7.09
CA PHE A 376 -11.58 -15.39 6.76
C PHE A 376 -12.52 -15.87 5.65
N ILE A 377 -12.12 -16.83 4.83
CA ILE A 377 -12.93 -17.34 3.71
C ILE A 377 -14.21 -18.02 4.23
N ASP A 378 -14.20 -18.65 5.40
CA ASP A 378 -15.39 -19.28 5.98
C ASP A 378 -16.57 -18.29 6.12
N GLU A 379 -16.28 -17.08 6.56
CA GLU A 379 -17.28 -16.03 6.71
C GLU A 379 -17.77 -15.53 5.35
N MET A 380 -16.84 -15.37 4.40
CA MET A 380 -17.14 -14.92 3.03
C MET A 380 -18.06 -15.89 2.30
N VAL A 381 -17.75 -17.20 2.31
CA VAL A 381 -18.56 -18.19 1.59
C VAL A 381 -19.93 -18.39 2.25
N LYS A 382 -20.05 -18.24 3.58
CA LYS A 382 -21.33 -18.26 4.29
C LYS A 382 -22.22 -17.07 3.91
N ALA A 383 -21.64 -15.92 3.66
CA ALA A 383 -22.35 -14.72 3.20
C ALA A 383 -22.70 -14.75 1.70
N GLY A 384 -22.25 -15.76 0.95
CA GLY A 384 -22.53 -15.89 -0.48
C GLY A 384 -21.44 -15.30 -1.40
N VAL A 385 -20.32 -14.83 -0.87
CA VAL A 385 -19.16 -14.38 -1.67
C VAL A 385 -18.58 -15.54 -2.47
N LYS A 386 -18.41 -15.34 -3.79
CA LYS A 386 -17.83 -16.32 -4.69
C LYS A 386 -16.31 -16.23 -4.67
N VAL A 387 -15.63 -17.21 -4.06
CA VAL A 387 -14.18 -17.22 -3.93
C VAL A 387 -13.55 -18.08 -5.03
N TYR A 388 -12.51 -17.54 -5.67
CA TYR A 388 -11.74 -18.14 -6.75
C TYR A 388 -10.27 -18.24 -6.36
N LEU A 389 -9.67 -19.43 -6.50
CA LEU A 389 -8.26 -19.69 -6.19
C LEU A 389 -7.44 -19.84 -7.47
N TYR A 390 -6.59 -18.87 -7.76
CA TYR A 390 -5.74 -18.83 -8.95
C TYR A 390 -4.65 -19.91 -8.87
N LYS A 391 -4.55 -20.77 -9.91
CA LYS A 391 -3.72 -21.97 -9.91
C LYS A 391 -2.33 -21.83 -10.55
N PRO A 392 -2.14 -21.07 -11.65
CA PRO A 392 -0.88 -21.14 -12.43
C PRO A 392 0.36 -20.65 -11.70
N GLY A 393 0.19 -19.99 -10.56
CA GLY A 393 1.29 -19.45 -9.77
C GLY A 393 0.79 -18.49 -8.70
N PHE A 394 1.55 -17.43 -8.44
CA PHE A 394 1.18 -16.42 -7.44
C PHE A 394 0.42 -15.26 -8.05
N LEU A 395 -0.84 -15.09 -7.65
CA LEU A 395 -1.64 -13.92 -7.98
C LEU A 395 -1.29 -12.79 -7.00
N HIS A 396 -0.63 -11.75 -7.50
CA HIS A 396 -0.23 -10.59 -6.69
C HIS A 396 -0.93 -9.28 -7.09
N SER A 397 -1.94 -9.34 -7.96
CA SER A 397 -2.72 -8.19 -8.41
C SER A 397 -3.56 -7.57 -7.28
N LYS A 398 -3.71 -6.24 -7.30
CA LYS A 398 -4.55 -5.45 -6.40
C LYS A 398 -5.53 -4.66 -7.24
N LEU A 399 -6.70 -5.25 -7.44
CA LEU A 399 -7.76 -4.72 -8.30
C LEU A 399 -9.09 -4.77 -7.57
N VAL A 400 -9.86 -3.70 -7.66
CA VAL A 400 -11.29 -3.68 -7.37
C VAL A 400 -12.00 -3.06 -8.55
N VAL A 401 -13.00 -3.73 -9.11
CA VAL A 401 -13.85 -3.21 -10.18
C VAL A 401 -15.33 -3.42 -9.83
N SER A 402 -16.13 -2.39 -10.03
CA SER A 402 -17.55 -2.36 -9.65
C SER A 402 -18.42 -1.80 -10.78
N ASP A 403 -19.55 -2.45 -11.04
CA ASP A 403 -20.71 -1.96 -11.78
C ASP A 403 -20.42 -1.39 -13.17
N ASP A 404 -19.39 -1.89 -13.86
CA ASP A 404 -18.91 -1.40 -15.17
C ASP A 404 -18.57 0.11 -15.20
N ALA A 405 -18.23 0.73 -14.05
CA ALA A 405 -18.08 2.17 -13.99
C ALA A 405 -16.91 2.67 -13.13
N LEU A 406 -16.57 1.95 -12.05
CA LEU A 406 -15.55 2.36 -11.09
C LEU A 406 -14.49 1.28 -10.92
N THR A 407 -13.22 1.69 -10.94
CA THR A 407 -12.09 0.80 -10.72
C THR A 407 -11.11 1.41 -9.74
N SER A 408 -10.62 0.61 -8.79
CA SER A 408 -9.46 0.93 -7.94
C SER A 408 -8.31 -0.01 -8.29
N ILE A 409 -7.15 0.58 -8.59
CA ILE A 409 -5.92 -0.11 -8.98
C ILE A 409 -4.73 0.49 -8.24
N GLY A 410 -3.77 -0.32 -7.83
CA GLY A 410 -2.60 0.24 -7.15
C GLY A 410 -1.73 -0.75 -6.40
N SER A 411 -1.23 -0.32 -5.25
CA SER A 411 -0.31 -1.11 -4.42
C SER A 411 -0.97 -1.76 -3.20
N ALA A 412 -2.17 -1.29 -2.78
CA ALA A 412 -2.81 -1.71 -1.53
C ALA A 412 -3.47 -3.09 -1.66
N ASN A 413 -3.07 -4.04 -0.81
CA ASN A 413 -3.74 -5.33 -0.63
C ASN A 413 -5.02 -5.17 0.21
N MET A 414 -5.86 -6.21 0.24
CA MET A 414 -7.02 -6.32 1.14
C MET A 414 -6.59 -6.88 2.51
N ASP A 415 -5.59 -6.26 3.11
CA ASP A 415 -5.05 -6.69 4.39
C ASP A 415 -4.91 -5.53 5.39
N PHE A 416 -4.83 -5.89 6.66
CA PHE A 416 -4.70 -4.94 7.76
C PHE A 416 -3.44 -4.09 7.59
N ARG A 417 -2.34 -4.70 7.14
CA ARG A 417 -1.05 -4.03 7.01
C ARG A 417 -1.07 -2.92 5.96
N SER A 418 -1.68 -3.17 4.79
CA SER A 418 -1.83 -2.17 3.73
C SER A 418 -2.70 -0.98 4.15
N PHE A 419 -3.75 -1.23 4.95
CA PHE A 419 -4.67 -0.17 5.36
C PHE A 419 -4.24 0.59 6.62
N GLU A 420 -3.40 0.00 7.48
CA GLU A 420 -3.03 0.57 8.78
C GLU A 420 -1.56 0.97 8.89
N HIS A 421 -0.63 0.25 8.25
CA HIS A 421 0.81 0.34 8.53
C HIS A 421 1.67 0.73 7.33
N ASN A 422 1.25 0.42 6.11
CA ASN A 422 2.03 0.74 4.93
C ASN A 422 1.67 2.09 4.32
N PHE A 423 2.66 2.73 3.69
CA PHE A 423 2.39 3.78 2.73
C PHE A 423 1.99 3.13 1.41
N GLU A 424 0.77 3.34 0.98
CA GLU A 424 0.18 2.77 -0.23
C GLU A 424 -0.29 3.87 -1.19
N ILE A 425 -0.54 3.49 -2.45
CA ILE A 425 -1.06 4.35 -3.49
C ILE A 425 -2.04 3.59 -4.37
N ASN A 426 -3.22 4.17 -4.60
CA ASN A 426 -4.18 3.67 -5.57
C ASN A 426 -4.68 4.78 -6.49
N ALA A 427 -5.01 4.41 -7.72
CA ALA A 427 -5.78 5.23 -8.65
C ALA A 427 -7.23 4.74 -8.65
N PHE A 428 -8.15 5.69 -8.53
CA PHE A 428 -9.60 5.48 -8.69
C PHE A 428 -10.00 6.04 -10.04
N VAL A 429 -10.44 5.18 -10.94
CA VAL A 429 -10.80 5.54 -12.33
C VAL A 429 -12.31 5.45 -12.48
N TYR A 430 -12.95 6.57 -12.87
CA TYR A 430 -14.40 6.72 -13.03
C TYR A 430 -14.80 6.65 -14.50
N GLN A 431 -14.42 5.55 -15.18
CA GLN A 431 -14.60 5.43 -16.63
C GLN A 431 -15.08 4.02 -16.98
N LYS A 432 -16.17 3.97 -17.74
CA LYS A 432 -16.88 2.72 -18.10
C LYS A 432 -15.99 1.77 -18.92
N GLU A 433 -15.37 2.30 -19.97
CA GLU A 433 -14.53 1.51 -20.88
C GLU A 433 -13.35 0.88 -20.14
N PHE A 434 -12.73 1.64 -19.24
CA PHE A 434 -11.65 1.14 -18.39
C PHE A 434 -12.14 0.07 -17.41
N ALA A 435 -13.29 0.29 -16.75
CA ALA A 435 -13.89 -0.69 -15.85
C ALA A 435 -14.24 -2.00 -16.59
N LEU A 436 -14.79 -1.91 -17.81
CA LEU A 436 -15.06 -3.08 -18.65
C LEU A 436 -13.78 -3.81 -19.06
N GLN A 437 -12.69 -3.08 -19.34
CA GLN A 437 -11.40 -3.70 -19.65
C GLN A 437 -10.86 -4.46 -18.44
N MET A 438 -10.91 -3.86 -17.24
CA MET A 438 -10.47 -4.52 -16.00
C MET A 438 -11.37 -5.71 -15.63
N LYS A 439 -12.68 -5.63 -15.88
CA LYS A 439 -13.60 -6.76 -15.74
C LYS A 439 -13.24 -7.92 -16.68
N ARG A 440 -12.89 -7.63 -17.95
CA ARG A 440 -12.43 -8.67 -18.90
C ARG A 440 -11.15 -9.35 -18.40
N ILE A 441 -10.19 -8.59 -17.88
CA ILE A 441 -8.95 -9.12 -17.28
C ILE A 441 -9.28 -10.02 -16.09
N PHE A 442 -10.14 -9.57 -15.17
CA PHE A 442 -10.60 -10.40 -14.05
C PHE A 442 -11.25 -11.71 -14.53
N THR A 443 -12.12 -11.61 -15.52
CA THR A 443 -12.84 -12.79 -16.07
C THR A 443 -11.87 -13.75 -16.77
N HIS A 444 -10.89 -13.22 -17.49
CA HIS A 444 -9.83 -14.05 -18.09
C HIS A 444 -9.03 -14.81 -17.01
N ASP A 445 -8.57 -14.11 -15.97
CA ASP A 445 -7.86 -14.75 -14.85
C ASP A 445 -8.73 -15.81 -14.14
N MET A 446 -10.05 -15.59 -14.08
CA MET A 446 -11.00 -16.52 -13.45
C MET A 446 -11.05 -17.88 -14.15
N HIS A 447 -10.81 -17.96 -15.48
CA HIS A 447 -10.71 -19.24 -16.19
C HIS A 447 -9.54 -20.11 -15.71
N HIS A 448 -8.53 -19.49 -15.12
CA HIS A 448 -7.37 -20.18 -14.52
C HIS A 448 -7.55 -20.51 -13.04
N CYS A 449 -8.73 -20.23 -12.47
CA CYS A 449 -9.01 -20.43 -11.06
C CYS A 449 -9.81 -21.72 -10.81
N GLU A 450 -9.68 -22.20 -9.59
CA GLU A 450 -10.61 -23.16 -8.98
C GLU A 450 -11.64 -22.38 -8.17
N ARG A 451 -12.91 -22.50 -8.50
CA ARG A 451 -13.98 -21.92 -7.70
C ARG A 451 -14.18 -22.75 -6.44
N LEU A 452 -14.15 -22.10 -5.28
CA LEU A 452 -14.46 -22.74 -4.01
C LEU A 452 -15.94 -23.17 -3.96
N ILE A 453 -16.14 -24.44 -3.58
CA ILE A 453 -17.46 -24.99 -3.31
C ILE A 453 -17.71 -24.90 -1.79
N PRO A 454 -18.69 -24.11 -1.32
CA PRO A 454 -18.91 -23.87 0.11
C PRO A 454 -19.06 -25.16 0.93
N SER A 455 -19.81 -26.14 0.43
CA SER A 455 -20.04 -27.42 1.13
C SER A 455 -18.78 -28.26 1.32
N ARG A 456 -17.82 -28.18 0.39
CA ARG A 456 -16.50 -28.84 0.53
C ARG A 456 -15.58 -28.03 1.43
N TRP A 457 -15.56 -26.71 1.25
CA TRP A 457 -14.69 -25.81 2.01
C TRP A 457 -14.97 -25.86 3.51
N LEU A 458 -16.22 -25.81 3.91
CA LEU A 458 -16.65 -25.83 5.32
C LEU A 458 -16.43 -27.20 5.99
N LYS A 459 -16.23 -28.28 5.22
CA LYS A 459 -15.92 -29.64 5.72
C LYS A 459 -14.41 -29.92 5.84
N ARG A 460 -13.52 -28.90 5.73
CA ARG A 460 -12.08 -29.09 5.94
C ARG A 460 -11.79 -29.72 7.31
N PRO A 461 -10.69 -30.52 7.44
CA PRO A 461 -10.32 -31.15 8.69
C PRO A 461 -10.22 -30.15 9.85
N LEU A 462 -10.74 -30.51 11.02
CA LEU A 462 -10.73 -29.64 12.20
C LEU A 462 -9.32 -29.14 12.53
N LYS A 463 -8.30 -30.00 12.45
CA LYS A 463 -6.89 -29.66 12.69
C LYS A 463 -6.41 -28.52 11.79
N GLN A 464 -6.78 -28.56 10.50
CA GLN A 464 -6.45 -27.50 9.56
C GLN A 464 -7.15 -26.18 9.93
N ARG A 465 -8.46 -26.23 10.21
CA ARG A 465 -9.24 -25.05 10.62
C ARG A 465 -8.72 -24.42 11.91
N MET A 466 -8.32 -25.24 12.89
CA MET A 466 -7.67 -24.75 14.13
C MET A 466 -6.36 -24.03 13.84
N ALA A 467 -5.51 -24.59 12.98
CA ALA A 467 -4.24 -23.96 12.59
C ALA A 467 -4.46 -22.65 11.83
N GLU A 468 -5.43 -22.60 10.92
CA GLU A 468 -5.85 -21.37 10.22
C GLU A 468 -6.37 -20.31 11.19
N SER A 469 -7.22 -20.70 12.15
CA SER A 469 -7.76 -19.80 13.19
C SER A 469 -6.68 -19.30 14.15
N PHE A 470 -5.70 -20.13 14.48
CA PHE A 470 -4.53 -19.70 15.25
C PHE A 470 -3.71 -18.65 14.50
N MET A 471 -3.46 -18.86 13.20
CA MET A 471 -2.75 -17.88 12.37
C MET A 471 -3.53 -16.56 12.20
N ARG A 472 -4.87 -16.59 12.27
CA ARG A 472 -5.70 -15.39 12.26
C ARG A 472 -5.36 -14.41 13.38
N LEU A 473 -4.94 -14.89 14.54
CA LEU A 473 -4.55 -14.02 15.68
C LEU A 473 -3.38 -13.10 15.32
N PHE A 474 -2.54 -13.52 14.38
CA PHE A 474 -1.39 -12.76 13.91
C PHE A 474 -1.68 -11.88 12.69
N SER A 475 -2.93 -11.85 12.18
CA SER A 475 -3.31 -11.05 11.01
C SER A 475 -2.88 -9.58 11.08
N PRO A 476 -2.88 -8.89 12.24
CA PRO A 476 -2.39 -7.52 12.32
C PRO A 476 -0.87 -7.36 12.13
N LEU A 477 -0.12 -8.46 12.21
CA LEU A 477 1.35 -8.49 12.09
C LEU A 477 1.82 -9.02 10.73
N LEU A 478 0.95 -9.75 9.98
CA LEU A 478 1.20 -10.41 8.69
C LEU A 478 0.91 -9.49 7.45
#